data_1b83cc9c8b063f8bdad79d334e4a76a9
#
_entry.id   1b83cc9c8b063f8bdad79d334e4a76a9
#
_cell.length_a   1.000
_cell.length_b   1.000
_cell.length_c   1.000
_cell.angle_alpha   90.00
_cell.angle_beta   90.00
_cell.angle_gamma   90.00
#
_symmetry.space_group_name_H-M   'P 1'
#
loop_
_entity.id
_entity.type
_entity.pdbx_description
1 polymer ?
#
loop_
_entity_poly.entity_id
_entity_poly.type
_entity_poly.pdbx_seq_one_letter_code
_entity_poly.pdbx_strand_id
1 'polypeptide(L)'
;VTDSLDDAGVEAVTAARVLDPARVLVAVDHDTPAGTVAVAEKQRKLLDFARDQGLPFRYGQGIGYHLALEGGLKPGSVAVCCGRHAAVLGAGGVLGLSLPPKELKTALETGTVSLPEAEVCRLRLAGALDRYVTAWDLALHLAPRCRGTLAVLGGGGLDFCQRAAVCGLLAASGAVTALFTEEPLDGAETVELAAVEPMAVLPGNFERIVPASRVDGLRVNQVFIGGCAGGTLEALRQTAAIWRGRRVNPYVRVLVAPATAAVYAQALEEGLVEVFMEAGALVMNQGCSACWAQSQGRCDGGEV
;
A
#
# COMPACT_ATOMS: atom_id res chain seq x y z
N VAL A 1 -9.32 2.41 -10.75
CA VAL A 1 -9.81 3.73 -10.29
C VAL A 1 -10.18 3.64 -8.82
N THR A 2 -9.76 4.58 -7.99
CA THR A 2 -10.09 4.59 -6.54
C THR A 2 -10.66 5.95 -6.12
N ASP A 3 -11.23 6.02 -4.92
CA ASP A 3 -11.79 7.24 -4.32
C ASP A 3 -10.74 8.17 -3.67
N SER A 4 -9.44 7.88 -3.85
CA SER A 4 -8.35 8.78 -3.45
C SER A 4 -8.22 10.05 -4.31
N LEU A 5 -8.97 10.13 -5.42
CA LEU A 5 -9.03 11.30 -6.27
C LEU A 5 -9.69 12.49 -5.56
N ASP A 6 -9.22 13.69 -5.84
CA ASP A 6 -9.97 14.90 -5.56
C ASP A 6 -11.21 15.04 -6.50
N ASP A 7 -12.04 16.03 -6.26
CA ASP A 7 -13.28 16.20 -7.03
C ASP A 7 -13.01 16.41 -8.53
N ALA A 8 -12.00 17.20 -8.88
CA ALA A 8 -11.60 17.45 -10.25
C ALA A 8 -11.07 16.16 -10.92
N GLY A 9 -10.34 15.34 -10.17
CA GLY A 9 -9.87 14.03 -10.62
C GLY A 9 -11.00 13.04 -10.86
N VAL A 10 -11.99 13.00 -9.97
CA VAL A 10 -13.20 12.18 -10.18
C VAL A 10 -13.94 12.63 -11.44
N GLU A 11 -14.16 13.93 -11.61
CA GLU A 11 -14.82 14.47 -12.82
C GLU A 11 -14.06 14.11 -14.10
N ALA A 12 -12.73 14.25 -14.08
CA ALA A 12 -11.92 13.92 -15.24
C ALA A 12 -12.02 12.42 -15.60
N VAL A 13 -11.95 11.53 -14.61
CA VAL A 13 -11.97 10.08 -14.83
C VAL A 13 -13.37 9.58 -15.19
N THR A 14 -14.40 10.07 -14.52
CA THR A 14 -15.78 9.65 -14.80
C THR A 14 -16.33 10.17 -16.14
N ALA A 15 -15.69 11.18 -16.73
CA ALA A 15 -15.97 11.62 -18.09
C ALA A 15 -15.36 10.71 -19.18
N ALA A 16 -14.55 9.70 -18.81
CA ALA A 16 -13.95 8.78 -19.76
C ALA A 16 -15.00 7.82 -20.35
N ARG A 17 -14.87 7.50 -21.64
CA ARG A 17 -15.52 6.34 -22.26
C ARG A 17 -14.54 5.19 -22.27
N VAL A 18 -14.78 4.19 -21.41
CA VAL A 18 -13.89 3.05 -21.22
C VAL A 18 -13.85 2.17 -22.46
N LEU A 19 -12.66 1.92 -22.99
CA LEU A 19 -12.46 1.10 -24.19
C LEU A 19 -12.78 -0.38 -23.93
N ASP A 20 -12.30 -0.92 -22.80
CA ASP A 20 -12.48 -2.32 -22.41
C ASP A 20 -12.88 -2.42 -20.94
N PRO A 21 -14.18 -2.56 -20.65
CA PRO A 21 -14.68 -2.68 -19.28
C PRO A 21 -14.08 -3.81 -18.47
N ALA A 22 -13.72 -4.93 -19.11
CA ALA A 22 -13.18 -6.10 -18.41
C ALA A 22 -11.77 -5.85 -17.81
N ARG A 23 -11.07 -4.82 -18.28
CA ARG A 23 -9.73 -4.45 -17.82
C ARG A 23 -9.73 -3.33 -16.77
N VAL A 24 -10.89 -2.89 -16.31
CA VAL A 24 -11.01 -1.78 -15.36
C VAL A 24 -11.66 -2.26 -14.07
N LEU A 25 -11.05 -1.90 -12.94
CA LEU A 25 -11.62 -2.07 -11.61
C LEU A 25 -11.85 -0.69 -10.99
N VAL A 26 -13.05 -0.45 -10.48
CA VAL A 26 -13.38 0.72 -9.65
C VAL A 26 -13.50 0.25 -8.20
N ALA A 27 -12.67 0.78 -7.30
CA ALA A 27 -12.67 0.44 -5.89
C ALA A 27 -12.86 1.70 -5.03
N VAL A 28 -13.75 1.61 -4.05
CA VAL A 28 -13.90 2.61 -2.98
C VAL A 28 -13.29 2.00 -1.73
N ASP A 29 -12.11 2.47 -1.34
CA ASP A 29 -11.23 1.83 -0.36
C ASP A 29 -10.59 2.80 0.65
N HIS A 30 -10.77 4.13 0.51
CA HIS A 30 -10.17 5.13 1.38
C HIS A 30 -11.09 5.58 2.51
N ASP A 31 -12.28 6.06 2.19
CA ASP A 31 -13.25 6.61 3.14
C ASP A 31 -14.50 5.71 3.23
N THR A 32 -14.35 4.49 3.73
CA THR A 32 -15.44 3.52 3.83
C THR A 32 -15.74 3.14 5.28
N PRO A 33 -16.97 3.43 5.77
CA PRO A 33 -18.06 4.18 5.11
C PRO A 33 -17.72 5.67 5.00
N ALA A 34 -18.42 6.37 4.08
CA ALA A 34 -18.26 7.82 3.90
C ALA A 34 -18.50 8.59 5.19
N GLY A 35 -17.54 9.40 5.60
CA GLY A 35 -17.64 10.19 6.83
C GLY A 35 -18.38 11.53 6.67
N THR A 36 -18.60 11.99 5.42
CA THR A 36 -19.28 13.25 5.10
C THR A 36 -20.16 13.11 3.86
N VAL A 37 -21.12 14.02 3.70
CA VAL A 37 -21.98 14.07 2.50
C VAL A 37 -21.15 14.26 1.22
N ALA A 38 -20.16 15.14 1.24
CA ALA A 38 -19.28 15.37 0.09
C ALA A 38 -18.51 14.10 -0.35
N VAL A 39 -18.01 13.33 0.62
CA VAL A 39 -17.38 12.02 0.33
C VAL A 39 -18.41 11.05 -0.26
N ALA A 40 -19.62 10.99 0.29
CA ALA A 40 -20.67 10.11 -0.23
C ALA A 40 -21.07 10.49 -1.68
N GLU A 41 -21.18 11.79 -2.00
CA GLU A 41 -21.44 12.28 -3.35
C GLU A 41 -20.31 11.90 -4.33
N LYS A 42 -19.06 12.04 -3.92
CA LYS A 42 -17.91 11.61 -4.70
C LYS A 42 -17.95 10.10 -5.00
N GLN A 43 -18.20 9.28 -3.97
CA GLN A 43 -18.33 7.83 -4.13
C GLN A 43 -19.52 7.44 -5.00
N ARG A 44 -20.61 8.21 -4.95
CA ARG A 44 -21.76 8.01 -5.82
C ARG A 44 -21.42 8.24 -7.29
N LYS A 45 -20.64 9.28 -7.63
CA LYS A 45 -20.15 9.52 -9.00
C LYS A 45 -19.35 8.32 -9.52
N LEU A 46 -18.49 7.73 -8.71
CA LEU A 46 -17.71 6.52 -9.07
C LEU A 46 -18.60 5.29 -9.26
N LEU A 47 -19.62 5.11 -8.41
CA LEU A 47 -20.59 4.03 -8.53
C LEU A 47 -21.39 4.17 -9.83
N ASP A 48 -21.91 5.36 -10.12
CA ASP A 48 -22.69 5.62 -11.33
C ASP A 48 -21.84 5.42 -12.60
N PHE A 49 -20.59 5.91 -12.61
CA PHE A 49 -19.63 5.65 -13.68
C PHE A 49 -19.40 4.15 -13.91
N ALA A 50 -19.20 3.38 -12.85
CA ALA A 50 -18.99 1.95 -12.98
C ALA A 50 -20.26 1.24 -13.51
N ARG A 51 -21.42 1.57 -12.95
CA ARG A 51 -22.70 0.98 -13.38
C ARG A 51 -23.02 1.29 -14.83
N ASP A 52 -22.89 2.54 -15.24
CA ASP A 52 -23.31 3.02 -16.57
C ASP A 52 -22.41 2.46 -17.69
N GLN A 53 -21.19 2.04 -17.36
CA GLN A 53 -20.26 1.42 -18.32
C GLN A 53 -20.00 -0.09 -18.05
N GLY A 54 -20.72 -0.70 -17.10
CA GLY A 54 -20.61 -2.13 -16.81
C GLY A 54 -19.25 -2.54 -16.23
N LEU A 55 -18.60 -1.66 -15.46
CA LEU A 55 -17.30 -1.92 -14.86
C LEU A 55 -17.42 -2.74 -13.56
N PRO A 56 -16.49 -3.64 -13.27
CA PRO A 56 -16.34 -4.20 -11.94
C PRO A 56 -16.21 -3.12 -10.87
N PHE A 57 -17.09 -3.15 -9.88
CA PHE A 57 -17.13 -2.20 -8.78
C PHE A 57 -16.97 -2.91 -7.42
N ARG A 58 -16.13 -2.37 -6.56
CA ARG A 58 -15.90 -2.87 -5.19
C ARG A 58 -16.03 -1.73 -4.19
N TYR A 59 -16.98 -1.83 -3.27
CA TYR A 59 -17.19 -0.87 -2.19
C TYR A 59 -16.78 -1.47 -0.86
N GLY A 60 -15.79 -0.90 -0.19
CA GLY A 60 -15.35 -1.31 1.14
C GLY A 60 -14.86 -2.76 1.25
N GLN A 61 -14.49 -3.39 0.14
CA GLN A 61 -13.99 -4.78 0.15
C GLN A 61 -12.48 -4.86 0.39
N GLY A 62 -11.81 -3.73 0.38
CA GLY A 62 -10.38 -3.64 0.61
C GLY A 62 -9.66 -2.75 -0.40
N ILE A 63 -8.37 -2.65 -0.24
CA ILE A 63 -7.50 -1.80 -1.03
C ILE A 63 -7.46 -2.27 -2.49
N GLY A 64 -7.76 -1.40 -3.42
CA GLY A 64 -7.92 -1.71 -4.84
C GLY A 64 -6.73 -2.45 -5.46
N TYR A 65 -5.50 -2.17 -5.04
CA TYR A 65 -4.30 -2.88 -5.50
C TYR A 65 -4.29 -4.36 -5.08
N HIS A 66 -4.62 -4.64 -3.83
CA HIS A 66 -4.72 -6.01 -3.32
C HIS A 66 -5.87 -6.75 -3.98
N LEU A 67 -7.03 -6.10 -4.14
CA LEU A 67 -8.18 -6.68 -4.87
C LEU A 67 -7.84 -7.00 -6.32
N ALA A 68 -7.04 -6.16 -6.99
CA ALA A 68 -6.59 -6.42 -8.35
C ALA A 68 -5.64 -7.64 -8.44
N LEU A 69 -4.75 -7.80 -7.45
CA LEU A 69 -3.86 -8.96 -7.35
C LEU A 69 -4.64 -10.24 -7.02
N GLU A 70 -5.57 -10.18 -6.07
CA GLU A 70 -6.51 -11.26 -5.74
C GLU A 70 -7.36 -11.64 -6.97
N GLY A 71 -7.69 -10.66 -7.82
CA GLY A 71 -8.41 -10.84 -9.10
C GLY A 71 -7.60 -11.49 -10.22
N GLY A 72 -6.33 -11.83 -9.98
CA GLY A 72 -5.51 -12.63 -10.90
C GLY A 72 -4.73 -11.83 -11.94
N LEU A 73 -4.29 -10.61 -11.63
CA LEU A 73 -3.30 -9.92 -12.46
C LEU A 73 -2.05 -10.80 -12.64
N LYS A 74 -1.57 -10.92 -13.88
CA LYS A 74 -0.46 -11.81 -14.22
C LYS A 74 0.88 -11.05 -14.20
N PRO A 75 1.98 -11.73 -13.82
CA PRO A 75 3.32 -11.18 -13.99
C PRO A 75 3.57 -10.71 -15.44
N GLY A 76 4.34 -9.64 -15.61
CA GLY A 76 4.60 -9.01 -16.90
C GLY A 76 3.48 -8.08 -17.41
N SER A 77 2.35 -7.98 -16.69
CA SER A 77 1.30 -7.02 -17.01
C SER A 77 1.69 -5.60 -16.60
N VAL A 78 1.08 -4.61 -17.26
CA VAL A 78 1.13 -3.20 -16.86
C VAL A 78 -0.24 -2.82 -16.27
N ALA A 79 -0.24 -2.23 -15.10
CA ALA A 79 -1.46 -1.72 -14.46
C ALA A 79 -1.27 -0.26 -14.06
N VAL A 80 -2.28 0.56 -14.34
CA VAL A 80 -2.24 1.99 -14.06
C VAL A 80 -3.37 2.41 -13.14
N CYS A 81 -3.09 3.35 -12.25
CA CYS A 81 -4.07 3.94 -11.36
C CYS A 81 -3.71 5.38 -11.02
N CYS A 82 -4.54 6.07 -10.27
CA CYS A 82 -4.27 7.42 -9.75
C CYS A 82 -3.80 7.44 -8.29
N GLY A 83 -3.70 6.29 -7.63
CA GLY A 83 -3.20 6.21 -6.25
C GLY A 83 -1.69 6.07 -6.18
N ARG A 84 -1.07 6.64 -5.16
CA ARG A 84 0.40 6.72 -5.01
C ARG A 84 1.11 5.36 -4.88
N HIS A 85 0.41 4.31 -4.48
CA HIS A 85 1.01 3.03 -4.11
C HIS A 85 0.73 1.93 -5.17
N ALA A 86 0.56 2.30 -6.44
CA ALA A 86 0.43 1.34 -7.54
C ALA A 86 1.57 0.31 -7.58
N ALA A 87 2.76 0.69 -7.13
CA ALA A 87 3.92 -0.18 -7.05
C ALA A 87 3.71 -1.43 -6.16
N VAL A 88 2.73 -1.45 -5.26
CA VAL A 88 2.33 -2.67 -4.51
C VAL A 88 2.07 -3.85 -5.47
N LEU A 89 1.55 -3.57 -6.66
CA LEU A 89 1.32 -4.56 -7.72
C LEU A 89 2.61 -5.27 -8.16
N GLY A 90 3.75 -4.61 -7.99
CA GLY A 90 5.08 -5.16 -8.28
C GLY A 90 5.46 -6.39 -7.47
N ALA A 91 4.80 -6.64 -6.33
CA ALA A 91 4.94 -7.89 -5.58
C ALA A 91 4.58 -9.12 -6.42
N GLY A 92 3.62 -8.99 -7.33
CA GLY A 92 3.20 -10.00 -8.28
C GLY A 92 3.90 -9.90 -9.66
N GLY A 93 5.00 -9.16 -9.78
CA GLY A 93 5.69 -8.96 -11.06
C GLY A 93 4.90 -8.10 -12.07
N VAL A 94 3.98 -7.26 -11.58
CA VAL A 94 3.17 -6.34 -12.40
C VAL A 94 3.80 -4.95 -12.36
N LEU A 95 3.98 -4.32 -13.51
CA LEU A 95 4.43 -2.93 -13.57
C LEU A 95 3.28 -2.01 -13.17
N GLY A 96 3.24 -1.60 -11.90
CA GLY A 96 2.24 -0.69 -11.36
C GLY A 96 2.66 0.76 -11.49
N LEU A 97 1.87 1.59 -12.18
CA LEU A 97 2.17 3.00 -12.40
C LEU A 97 1.06 3.90 -11.85
N SER A 98 1.47 4.96 -11.16
CA SER A 98 0.57 6.02 -10.71
C SER A 98 0.52 7.12 -11.78
N LEU A 99 -0.68 7.43 -12.24
CA LEU A 99 -0.90 8.44 -13.29
C LEU A 99 -1.72 9.62 -12.76
N PRO A 100 -1.46 10.83 -13.25
CA PRO A 100 -2.38 11.95 -13.08
C PRO A 100 -3.78 11.62 -13.65
N PRO A 101 -4.87 12.20 -13.13
CA PRO A 101 -6.24 11.88 -13.58
C PRO A 101 -6.47 12.02 -15.08
N LYS A 102 -5.87 13.02 -15.72
CA LYS A 102 -5.99 13.23 -17.18
C LYS A 102 -5.34 12.11 -17.98
N GLU A 103 -4.17 11.63 -17.55
CA GLU A 103 -3.48 10.51 -18.21
C GLU A 103 -4.21 9.19 -17.96
N LEU A 104 -4.75 8.99 -16.75
CA LEU A 104 -5.59 7.83 -16.46
C LEU A 104 -6.85 7.83 -17.35
N LYS A 105 -7.51 9.00 -17.56
CA LYS A 105 -8.62 9.13 -18.51
C LYS A 105 -8.20 8.66 -19.90
N THR A 106 -7.08 9.17 -20.42
CA THR A 106 -6.56 8.75 -21.72
C THR A 106 -6.30 7.24 -21.78
N ALA A 107 -5.70 6.67 -20.73
CA ALA A 107 -5.46 5.23 -20.65
C ALA A 107 -6.78 4.42 -20.68
N LEU A 108 -7.83 4.89 -20.00
CA LEU A 108 -9.16 4.27 -20.03
C LEU A 108 -9.81 4.31 -21.44
N GLU A 109 -9.60 5.39 -22.17
CA GLU A 109 -10.19 5.61 -23.50
C GLU A 109 -9.42 4.92 -24.63
N THR A 110 -8.09 4.81 -24.51
CA THR A 110 -7.21 4.31 -25.58
C THR A 110 -6.63 2.93 -25.32
N GLY A 111 -6.66 2.47 -24.07
CA GLY A 111 -5.99 1.22 -23.65
C GLY A 111 -4.46 1.33 -23.63
N THR A 112 -3.89 2.52 -23.78
CA THR A 112 -2.44 2.75 -23.87
C THR A 112 -1.98 3.73 -22.80
N VAL A 113 -0.71 3.63 -22.40
CA VAL A 113 -0.07 4.53 -21.46
C VAL A 113 1.38 4.80 -21.92
N SER A 114 1.83 6.03 -21.74
CA SER A 114 3.24 6.37 -21.88
C SER A 114 4.00 5.96 -20.62
N LEU A 115 5.08 5.22 -20.78
CA LEU A 115 5.96 4.90 -19.67
C LEU A 115 6.81 6.14 -19.34
N PRO A 116 7.01 6.46 -18.05
CA PRO A 116 7.92 7.52 -17.66
C PRO A 116 9.36 7.14 -18.03
N GLU A 117 10.12 8.11 -18.50
CA GLU A 117 11.57 7.96 -18.62
C GLU A 117 12.17 7.91 -17.21
N ALA A 118 12.77 6.79 -16.87
CA ALA A 118 13.42 6.58 -15.58
C ALA A 118 14.59 5.60 -15.75
N GLU A 119 15.67 5.86 -15.03
CA GLU A 119 16.75 4.89 -14.90
C GLU A 119 16.26 3.64 -14.19
N VAL A 120 16.84 2.49 -14.53
CA VAL A 120 16.49 1.21 -13.91
C VAL A 120 17.51 0.88 -12.83
N CYS A 121 17.07 0.90 -11.57
CA CYS A 121 17.85 0.42 -10.43
C CYS A 121 17.63 -1.09 -10.28
N ARG A 122 18.65 -1.90 -10.50
CA ARG A 122 18.58 -3.38 -10.39
C ARG A 122 19.26 -3.83 -9.11
N LEU A 123 18.50 -4.52 -8.24
CA LEU A 123 18.98 -4.96 -6.94
C LEU A 123 18.75 -6.47 -6.78
N ARG A 124 19.81 -7.20 -6.46
CA ARG A 124 19.75 -8.61 -6.08
C ARG A 124 19.84 -8.73 -4.56
N LEU A 125 18.79 -9.25 -3.95
CA LEU A 125 18.72 -9.47 -2.52
C LEU A 125 19.36 -10.82 -2.19
N ALA A 126 20.34 -10.84 -1.28
CA ALA A 126 21.08 -12.02 -0.88
C ALA A 126 20.96 -12.28 0.63
N GLY A 127 20.89 -13.55 1.02
CA GLY A 127 20.74 -13.95 2.43
C GLY A 127 19.30 -13.82 2.94
N ALA A 128 19.15 -13.58 4.24
CA ALA A 128 17.87 -13.42 4.92
C ALA A 128 17.90 -12.22 5.87
N LEU A 129 16.74 -11.62 6.12
CA LEU A 129 16.59 -10.58 7.14
C LEU A 129 16.81 -11.18 8.53
N ASP A 130 17.41 -10.40 9.43
CA ASP A 130 17.55 -10.80 10.83
C ASP A 130 16.17 -10.83 11.52
N ARG A 131 16.09 -11.52 12.67
CA ARG A 131 14.85 -11.82 13.41
C ARG A 131 13.94 -10.61 13.68
N TYR A 132 14.53 -9.43 13.90
CA TYR A 132 13.78 -8.21 14.24
C TYR A 132 13.76 -7.18 13.13
N VAL A 133 14.21 -7.56 11.95
CA VAL A 133 14.22 -6.72 10.74
C VAL A 133 13.09 -7.16 9.83
N THR A 134 12.33 -6.21 9.35
CA THR A 134 11.15 -6.44 8.51
C THR A 134 11.36 -6.00 7.07
N ALA A 135 10.42 -6.34 6.20
CA ALA A 135 10.39 -5.83 4.82
C ALA A 135 10.26 -4.29 4.76
N TRP A 136 9.74 -3.66 5.81
CA TRP A 136 9.68 -2.20 5.94
C TRP A 136 11.07 -1.61 6.11
N ASP A 137 11.89 -2.21 6.99
CA ASP A 137 13.27 -1.79 7.21
C ASP A 137 14.08 -1.93 5.93
N LEU A 138 13.91 -3.05 5.21
CA LEU A 138 14.54 -3.26 3.91
C LEU A 138 14.15 -2.17 2.91
N ALA A 139 12.87 -1.85 2.78
CA ALA A 139 12.41 -0.81 1.86
C ALA A 139 13.04 0.55 2.19
N LEU A 140 13.08 0.92 3.47
CA LEU A 140 13.69 2.17 3.94
C LEU A 140 15.21 2.18 3.72
N HIS A 141 15.87 1.05 3.92
CA HIS A 141 17.30 0.89 3.63
C HIS A 141 17.61 1.08 2.12
N LEU A 142 16.73 0.59 1.26
CA LEU A 142 16.86 0.71 -0.21
C LEU A 142 16.43 2.07 -0.76
N ALA A 143 15.57 2.79 -0.07
CA ALA A 143 14.94 4.02 -0.55
C ALA A 143 15.92 5.06 -1.12
N PRO A 144 17.10 5.34 -0.52
CA PRO A 144 18.04 6.29 -1.07
C PRO A 144 18.59 5.88 -2.46
N ARG A 145 18.72 4.57 -2.71
CA ARG A 145 19.23 4.03 -3.99
C ARG A 145 18.17 4.05 -5.09
N CYS A 146 16.89 3.90 -4.71
CA CYS A 146 15.78 3.72 -5.65
C CYS A 146 15.06 5.03 -5.99
N ARG A 147 15.42 6.15 -5.38
CA ARG A 147 14.75 7.44 -5.60
C ARG A 147 14.86 7.89 -7.06
N GLY A 148 13.73 8.22 -7.68
CA GLY A 148 13.66 8.65 -9.07
C GLY A 148 13.85 7.53 -10.10
N THR A 149 13.99 6.27 -9.67
CA THR A 149 14.25 5.14 -10.56
C THR A 149 13.07 4.18 -10.63
N LEU A 150 13.08 3.32 -11.64
CA LEU A 150 12.29 2.08 -11.67
C LEU A 150 13.11 1.00 -10.97
N ALA A 151 12.67 0.60 -9.77
CA ALA A 151 13.37 -0.41 -8.98
C ALA A 151 12.95 -1.83 -9.41
N VAL A 152 13.93 -2.64 -9.82
CA VAL A 152 13.73 -4.06 -10.16
C VAL A 152 14.50 -4.91 -9.16
N LEU A 153 13.77 -5.73 -8.41
CA LEU A 153 14.31 -6.53 -7.33
C LEU A 153 14.19 -8.02 -7.64
N GLY A 154 15.16 -8.80 -7.18
CA GLY A 154 15.14 -10.26 -7.29
C GLY A 154 15.81 -10.94 -6.12
N GLY A 155 15.45 -12.19 -5.82
CA GLY A 155 16.02 -12.97 -4.74
C GLY A 155 15.48 -12.66 -3.34
N GLY A 156 16.27 -12.99 -2.31
CA GLY A 156 16.00 -12.68 -0.89
C GLY A 156 14.96 -13.55 -0.20
N GLY A 157 14.28 -14.46 -0.92
CA GLY A 157 13.30 -15.39 -0.31
C GLY A 157 12.10 -14.70 0.36
N LEU A 158 11.81 -13.44 -0.02
CA LEU A 158 10.67 -12.69 0.53
C LEU A 158 9.34 -13.26 0.06
N ASP A 159 8.39 -13.40 0.97
CA ASP A 159 7.03 -13.77 0.64
C ASP A 159 6.28 -12.64 -0.11
N PHE A 160 5.08 -12.92 -0.58
CA PHE A 160 4.28 -11.97 -1.34
C PHE A 160 3.96 -10.68 -0.54
N CYS A 161 3.62 -10.82 0.74
CA CYS A 161 3.28 -9.70 1.60
C CYS A 161 4.50 -8.79 1.87
N GLN A 162 5.65 -9.41 2.07
CA GLN A 162 6.93 -8.72 2.23
C GLN A 162 7.31 -7.97 0.94
N ARG A 163 7.17 -8.59 -0.23
CA ARG A 163 7.38 -7.94 -1.53
C ARG A 163 6.44 -6.75 -1.73
N ALA A 164 5.17 -6.88 -1.36
CA ALA A 164 4.17 -5.80 -1.45
C ALA A 164 4.56 -4.61 -0.57
N ALA A 165 5.02 -4.87 0.66
CA ALA A 165 5.51 -3.83 1.56
C ALA A 165 6.74 -3.11 0.98
N VAL A 166 7.72 -3.86 0.45
CA VAL A 166 8.93 -3.28 -0.18
C VAL A 166 8.53 -2.40 -1.37
N CYS A 167 7.75 -2.91 -2.32
CA CYS A 167 7.36 -2.15 -3.51
C CYS A 167 6.58 -0.89 -3.16
N GLY A 168 5.59 -0.99 -2.26
CA GLY A 168 4.75 0.13 -1.84
C GLY A 168 5.55 1.23 -1.14
N LEU A 169 6.47 0.86 -0.26
CA LEU A 169 7.30 1.81 0.48
C LEU A 169 8.40 2.45 -0.37
N LEU A 170 8.98 1.73 -1.32
CA LEU A 170 9.94 2.32 -2.27
C LEU A 170 9.27 3.42 -3.08
N ALA A 171 8.04 3.20 -3.59
CA ALA A 171 7.28 4.24 -4.28
C ALA A 171 6.93 5.41 -3.36
N ALA A 172 6.50 5.15 -2.13
CA ALA A 172 6.24 6.19 -1.12
C ALA A 172 7.49 7.02 -0.80
N SER A 173 8.67 6.39 -0.87
CA SER A 173 9.97 7.02 -0.61
C SER A 173 10.59 7.70 -1.84
N GLY A 174 9.89 7.71 -2.99
CA GLY A 174 10.28 8.46 -4.17
C GLY A 174 10.79 7.65 -5.36
N ALA A 175 10.70 6.31 -5.34
CA ALA A 175 10.87 5.52 -6.56
C ALA A 175 9.70 5.79 -7.53
N VAL A 176 9.95 5.75 -8.82
CA VAL A 176 8.90 5.87 -9.86
C VAL A 176 7.92 4.70 -9.74
N THR A 177 8.47 3.50 -9.61
CA THR A 177 7.76 2.28 -9.27
C THR A 177 8.77 1.22 -8.82
N ALA A 178 8.28 0.09 -8.30
CA ALA A 178 9.12 -1.04 -7.92
C ALA A 178 8.43 -2.34 -8.30
N LEU A 179 9.20 -3.35 -8.71
CA LEU A 179 8.67 -4.68 -8.99
C LEU A 179 9.68 -5.76 -8.64
N PHE A 180 9.18 -6.95 -8.30
CA PHE A 180 9.96 -8.16 -8.18
C PHE A 180 9.93 -8.97 -9.46
N THR A 181 11.04 -9.63 -9.77
CA THR A 181 11.17 -10.56 -10.88
C THR A 181 11.91 -11.82 -10.45
N GLU A 182 11.55 -12.94 -11.05
CA GLU A 182 12.29 -14.20 -10.93
C GLU A 182 13.33 -14.35 -12.07
N GLU A 183 13.32 -13.45 -13.06
CA GLU A 183 14.29 -13.42 -14.13
C GLU A 183 15.67 -13.01 -13.64
N PRO A 184 16.75 -13.51 -14.27
CA PRO A 184 18.11 -13.06 -13.95
C PRO A 184 18.25 -11.56 -14.10
N LEU A 185 18.91 -10.93 -13.11
CA LEU A 185 19.20 -9.50 -13.12
C LEU A 185 20.68 -9.26 -13.43
N ASP A 186 21.01 -9.13 -14.70
CA ASP A 186 22.36 -8.82 -15.14
C ASP A 186 22.77 -7.40 -14.72
N GLY A 187 23.98 -7.28 -14.17
CA GLY A 187 24.51 -6.02 -13.68
C GLY A 187 23.83 -5.47 -12.43
N ALA A 188 23.05 -6.30 -11.71
CA ALA A 188 22.42 -5.89 -10.47
C ALA A 188 23.43 -5.70 -9.33
N GLU A 189 23.26 -4.65 -8.54
CA GLU A 189 23.92 -4.48 -7.25
C GLU A 189 23.40 -5.53 -6.27
N THR A 190 24.30 -6.21 -5.56
CA THR A 190 23.92 -7.16 -4.52
C THR A 190 23.72 -6.43 -3.18
N VAL A 191 22.59 -6.70 -2.55
CA VAL A 191 22.24 -6.19 -1.22
C VAL A 191 22.19 -7.35 -0.26
N GLU A 192 23.08 -7.36 0.74
CA GLU A 192 23.11 -8.36 1.78
C GLU A 192 22.04 -8.06 2.83
N LEU A 193 21.01 -8.91 2.92
CA LEU A 193 19.87 -8.72 3.82
C LEU A 193 20.29 -8.73 5.30
N ALA A 194 21.34 -9.44 5.67
CA ALA A 194 21.89 -9.45 7.03
C ALA A 194 22.50 -8.09 7.46
N ALA A 195 22.76 -7.18 6.52
CA ALA A 195 23.27 -5.84 6.82
C ALA A 195 22.16 -4.80 7.05
N VAL A 196 20.90 -5.18 6.86
CA VAL A 196 19.77 -4.28 7.10
C VAL A 196 19.50 -4.20 8.60
N GLU A 197 19.44 -2.98 9.12
CA GLU A 197 19.09 -2.72 10.52
C GLU A 197 17.64 -2.19 10.64
N PRO A 198 17.00 -2.26 11.82
CA PRO A 198 15.70 -1.64 12.04
C PRO A 198 15.73 -0.14 11.74
N MET A 199 14.78 0.33 10.95
CA MET A 199 14.72 1.69 10.42
C MET A 199 13.47 2.42 10.90
N ALA A 200 13.52 3.73 10.90
CA ALA A 200 12.38 4.60 11.16
C ALA A 200 12.34 5.79 10.18
N VAL A 201 11.15 6.26 9.90
CA VAL A 201 10.93 7.54 9.22
C VAL A 201 10.45 8.55 10.25
N LEU A 202 11.18 9.63 10.40
CA LEU A 202 10.76 10.71 11.31
C LEU A 202 9.61 11.51 10.70
N PRO A 203 8.72 12.13 11.53
CA PRO A 203 7.61 12.93 11.04
C PRO A 203 8.03 14.00 10.03
N GLY A 204 7.23 14.18 8.99
CA GLY A 204 7.40 15.19 7.95
C GLY A 204 7.49 14.61 6.53
N ASN A 205 8.43 13.77 6.24
CA ASN A 205 8.55 13.14 4.92
C ASN A 205 9.51 11.94 4.93
N PHE A 206 9.51 11.16 3.84
CA PHE A 206 10.41 10.02 3.62
C PHE A 206 11.88 10.41 3.32
N GLU A 207 12.28 11.67 3.49
CA GLU A 207 13.68 12.08 3.40
C GLU A 207 14.42 11.88 4.73
N ARG A 208 13.66 11.78 5.83
CA ARG A 208 14.19 11.64 7.19
C ARG A 208 14.19 10.19 7.65
N ILE A 209 14.79 9.32 6.85
CA ILE A 209 15.00 7.91 7.18
C ILE A 209 16.22 7.80 8.09
N VAL A 210 16.08 7.15 9.22
CA VAL A 210 17.13 6.96 10.22
C VAL A 210 17.10 5.53 10.78
N PRO A 211 18.22 5.01 11.30
CA PRO A 211 18.19 3.81 12.13
C PRO A 211 17.26 4.00 13.33
N ALA A 212 16.46 2.98 13.66
CA ALA A 212 15.53 3.03 14.78
C ALA A 212 16.25 3.27 16.12
N SER A 213 17.52 2.83 16.25
CA SER A 213 18.38 3.08 17.40
C SER A 213 18.66 4.57 17.66
N ARG A 214 18.42 5.45 16.68
CA ARG A 214 18.56 6.90 16.82
C ARG A 214 17.25 7.60 17.20
N VAL A 215 16.16 6.85 17.32
CA VAL A 215 14.85 7.38 17.72
C VAL A 215 14.62 7.02 19.17
N ASP A 216 15.15 7.84 20.07
CA ASP A 216 14.98 7.65 21.52
C ASP A 216 14.12 8.77 22.11
N GLY A 217 13.29 8.43 23.10
CA GLY A 217 12.48 9.37 23.85
C GLY A 217 11.31 10.01 23.07
N LEU A 218 11.03 9.56 21.85
CA LEU A 218 9.88 10.04 21.08
C LEU A 218 8.57 9.51 21.71
N ARG A 219 7.71 10.43 22.13
CA ARG A 219 6.40 10.09 22.67
C ARG A 219 5.45 9.74 21.51
N VAL A 220 4.88 8.53 21.56
CA VAL A 220 3.88 8.07 20.60
C VAL A 220 2.47 8.31 21.16
N ASN A 221 1.59 8.95 20.39
CA ASN A 221 0.20 9.20 20.74
C ASN A 221 -0.75 8.26 20.02
N GLN A 222 -0.38 7.82 18.81
CA GLN A 222 -1.17 6.89 18.02
C GLN A 222 -0.28 5.85 17.32
N VAL A 223 -0.79 4.62 17.21
CA VAL A 223 -0.20 3.55 16.39
C VAL A 223 -1.25 3.13 15.38
N PHE A 224 -0.87 3.05 14.13
CA PHE A 224 -1.69 2.50 13.06
C PHE A 224 -1.00 1.29 12.41
N ILE A 225 -1.66 0.15 12.44
CA ILE A 225 -1.25 -1.09 11.75
C ILE A 225 -2.26 -1.32 10.63
N GLY A 226 -1.87 -1.08 9.39
CA GLY A 226 -2.83 -1.16 8.29
C GLY A 226 -2.27 -0.62 6.97
N GLY A 227 -3.20 -0.29 6.06
CA GLY A 227 -2.85 0.17 4.73
C GLY A 227 -2.30 -0.94 3.83
N CYS A 228 -1.81 -0.55 2.65
CA CYS A 228 -1.37 -1.50 1.63
C CYS A 228 -0.13 -2.32 1.99
N ALA A 229 0.67 -1.87 2.95
CA ALA A 229 1.88 -2.57 3.38
C ALA A 229 1.72 -3.22 4.77
N GLY A 230 0.98 -2.58 5.69
CA GLY A 230 0.85 -3.06 7.09
C GLY A 230 -0.45 -3.79 7.39
N GLY A 231 -1.43 -3.78 6.48
CA GLY A 231 -2.71 -4.47 6.62
C GLY A 231 -2.72 -5.90 6.06
N THR A 232 -1.59 -6.43 5.64
CA THR A 232 -1.48 -7.81 5.12
C THR A 232 -1.60 -8.83 6.25
N LEU A 233 -2.03 -10.05 5.94
CA LEU A 233 -2.21 -11.10 6.96
C LEU A 233 -0.93 -11.37 7.74
N GLU A 234 0.22 -11.39 7.07
CA GLU A 234 1.51 -11.63 7.73
C GLU A 234 1.86 -10.49 8.69
N ALA A 235 1.66 -9.23 8.31
CA ALA A 235 1.88 -8.10 9.20
C ALA A 235 0.96 -8.16 10.44
N LEU A 236 -0.29 -8.58 10.25
CA LEU A 236 -1.24 -8.79 11.36
C LEU A 236 -0.80 -9.94 12.27
N ARG A 237 -0.32 -11.06 11.73
CA ARG A 237 0.24 -12.17 12.52
C ARG A 237 1.45 -11.74 13.35
N GLN A 238 2.39 -11.01 12.75
CA GLN A 238 3.57 -10.49 13.45
C GLN A 238 3.17 -9.53 14.58
N THR A 239 2.22 -8.63 14.33
CA THR A 239 1.68 -7.73 15.35
C THR A 239 1.01 -8.49 16.47
N ALA A 240 0.16 -9.47 16.17
CA ALA A 240 -0.52 -10.28 17.17
C ALA A 240 0.46 -11.11 18.01
N ALA A 241 1.56 -11.61 17.41
CA ALA A 241 2.59 -12.32 18.16
C ALA A 241 3.27 -11.44 19.20
N ILE A 242 3.44 -10.14 18.93
CA ILE A 242 4.01 -9.18 19.89
C ILE A 242 2.99 -8.84 20.99
N TRP A 243 1.69 -8.71 20.65
CA TRP A 243 0.66 -8.18 21.56
C TRP A 243 -0.06 -9.25 22.39
N ARG A 244 0.04 -10.51 22.02
CA ARG A 244 -0.62 -11.61 22.74
C ARG A 244 -0.29 -11.58 24.23
N GLY A 245 -1.33 -11.50 25.08
CA GLY A 245 -1.22 -11.40 26.53
C GLY A 245 -0.68 -10.05 27.06
N ARG A 246 -0.61 -9.03 26.21
CA ARG A 246 -0.18 -7.68 26.58
C ARG A 246 -1.32 -6.68 26.38
N ARG A 247 -1.20 -5.54 27.04
CA ARG A 247 -2.11 -4.40 26.84
C ARG A 247 -1.34 -3.17 26.41
N VAL A 248 -1.91 -2.42 25.47
CA VAL A 248 -1.37 -1.13 25.06
C VAL A 248 -1.58 -0.10 26.17
N ASN A 249 -0.72 0.92 26.20
CA ASN A 249 -0.87 2.02 27.14
C ASN A 249 -2.21 2.74 26.90
N PRO A 250 -3.05 2.99 27.93
CA PRO A 250 -4.37 3.59 27.77
C PRO A 250 -4.35 5.04 27.20
N TYR A 251 -3.19 5.68 27.20
CA TYR A 251 -2.99 7.01 26.61
C TYR A 251 -2.48 6.98 25.16
N VAL A 252 -2.35 5.79 24.55
CA VAL A 252 -1.97 5.61 23.15
C VAL A 252 -3.14 5.01 22.40
N ARG A 253 -3.61 5.68 21.36
CA ARG A 253 -4.63 5.12 20.46
C ARG A 253 -3.98 4.10 19.53
N VAL A 254 -4.57 2.92 19.43
CA VAL A 254 -4.09 1.89 18.52
C VAL A 254 -5.20 1.49 17.57
N LEU A 255 -4.92 1.60 16.28
CA LEU A 255 -5.84 1.32 15.19
C LEU A 255 -5.27 0.19 14.34
N VAL A 256 -6.10 -0.79 14.01
CA VAL A 256 -5.72 -1.93 13.14
C VAL A 256 -6.72 -2.02 12.00
N ALA A 257 -6.25 -2.00 10.75
CA ALA A 257 -7.09 -2.12 9.56
C ALA A 257 -6.54 -3.19 8.60
N PRO A 258 -7.24 -4.31 8.41
CA PRO A 258 -6.90 -5.31 7.41
C PRO A 258 -6.94 -4.73 5.98
N ALA A 259 -6.06 -5.19 5.07
CA ALA A 259 -5.99 -4.66 3.72
C ALA A 259 -7.23 -5.01 2.87
N THR A 260 -7.77 -6.22 3.03
CA THR A 260 -8.94 -6.70 2.27
C THR A 260 -9.90 -7.48 3.16
N ALA A 261 -11.12 -7.70 2.67
CA ALA A 261 -12.12 -8.53 3.35
C ALA A 261 -11.64 -9.99 3.50
N ALA A 262 -10.88 -10.50 2.54
CA ALA A 262 -10.29 -11.84 2.61
C ALA A 262 -9.26 -11.93 3.75
N VAL A 263 -8.38 -10.93 3.87
CA VAL A 263 -7.43 -10.83 4.98
C VAL A 263 -8.16 -10.70 6.31
N TYR A 264 -9.25 -9.92 6.37
CA TYR A 264 -10.03 -9.76 7.60
C TYR A 264 -10.67 -11.08 8.03
N ALA A 265 -11.27 -11.82 7.09
CA ALA A 265 -11.86 -13.13 7.37
C ALA A 265 -10.81 -14.11 7.93
N GLN A 266 -9.63 -14.19 7.30
CA GLN A 266 -8.54 -15.02 7.79
C GLN A 266 -8.03 -14.58 9.16
N ALA A 267 -7.91 -13.27 9.40
CA ALA A 267 -7.51 -12.75 10.71
C ALA A 267 -8.52 -13.11 11.83
N LEU A 268 -9.82 -13.16 11.50
CA LEU A 268 -10.86 -13.63 12.40
C LEU A 268 -10.72 -15.15 12.67
N GLU A 269 -10.56 -15.95 11.63
CA GLU A 269 -10.39 -17.41 11.73
C GLU A 269 -9.17 -17.80 12.57
N GLU A 270 -8.08 -17.03 12.48
CA GLU A 270 -6.86 -17.25 13.25
C GLU A 270 -6.89 -16.64 14.66
N GLY A 271 -7.98 -15.97 15.06
CA GLY A 271 -8.11 -15.33 16.37
C GLY A 271 -7.23 -14.09 16.55
N LEU A 272 -6.70 -13.50 15.46
CA LEU A 272 -5.84 -12.31 15.55
C LEU A 272 -6.64 -11.08 15.98
N VAL A 273 -7.88 -10.97 15.54
CA VAL A 273 -8.78 -9.85 15.88
C VAL A 273 -9.06 -9.86 17.39
N GLU A 274 -9.26 -11.02 17.99
CA GLU A 274 -9.44 -11.17 19.46
C GLU A 274 -8.20 -10.65 20.19
N VAL A 275 -6.99 -11.03 19.76
CA VAL A 275 -5.74 -10.55 20.35
C VAL A 275 -5.65 -9.02 20.30
N PHE A 276 -6.04 -8.40 19.19
CA PHE A 276 -6.00 -6.93 19.06
C PHE A 276 -7.00 -6.26 20.00
N MET A 277 -8.20 -6.77 20.09
CA MET A 277 -9.25 -6.26 21.00
C MET A 277 -8.85 -6.42 22.48
N GLU A 278 -8.31 -7.56 22.85
CA GLU A 278 -7.80 -7.82 24.22
C GLU A 278 -6.64 -6.89 24.57
N ALA A 279 -5.79 -6.59 23.60
CA ALA A 279 -4.70 -5.62 23.78
C ALA A 279 -5.19 -4.18 23.96
N GLY A 280 -6.45 -3.87 23.59
CA GLY A 280 -7.04 -2.53 23.66
C GLY A 280 -6.94 -1.75 22.35
N ALA A 281 -6.71 -2.41 21.22
CA ALA A 281 -6.74 -1.79 19.91
C ALA A 281 -8.16 -1.70 19.35
N LEU A 282 -8.41 -0.67 18.54
CA LEU A 282 -9.63 -0.55 17.74
C LEU A 282 -9.40 -1.21 16.38
N VAL A 283 -10.13 -2.28 16.09
CA VAL A 283 -10.11 -2.91 14.77
C VAL A 283 -11.11 -2.18 13.88
N MET A 284 -10.59 -1.67 12.77
CA MET A 284 -11.32 -0.86 11.80
C MET A 284 -11.78 -1.70 10.60
N ASN A 285 -12.62 -1.13 9.75
CA ASN A 285 -12.96 -1.73 8.47
C ASN A 285 -11.71 -1.93 7.60
N GLN A 286 -11.74 -2.94 6.75
CA GLN A 286 -10.69 -3.19 5.76
C GLN A 286 -10.60 -2.03 4.76
N GLY A 287 -9.37 -1.73 4.33
CA GLY A 287 -9.08 -0.64 3.39
C GLY A 287 -7.92 0.24 3.82
N CYS A 288 -7.82 1.43 3.22
CA CYS A 288 -6.76 2.41 3.56
C CYS A 288 -6.94 3.00 4.95
N SER A 289 -8.18 3.24 5.39
CA SER A 289 -8.50 3.67 6.75
C SER A 289 -7.62 4.85 7.22
N ALA A 290 -7.05 4.81 8.42
CA ALA A 290 -6.24 5.89 8.99
C ALA A 290 -4.93 6.21 8.23
N CYS A 291 -4.53 5.39 7.24
CA CYS A 291 -3.44 5.72 6.31
C CYS A 291 -3.78 6.93 5.42
N TRP A 292 -5.06 7.14 5.15
CA TRP A 292 -5.54 8.26 4.35
C TRP A 292 -5.86 9.48 5.24
N ALA A 293 -5.15 10.57 5.01
CA ALA A 293 -5.23 11.77 5.87
C ALA A 293 -6.63 12.43 5.95
N GLN A 294 -7.57 12.07 5.08
CA GLN A 294 -8.94 12.58 5.09
C GLN A 294 -9.93 11.61 5.74
N SER A 295 -9.50 10.39 6.08
CA SER A 295 -10.32 9.35 6.68
C SER A 295 -10.39 9.45 8.21
N GLN A 296 -11.00 8.43 8.84
CA GLN A 296 -11.09 8.28 10.29
C GLN A 296 -9.72 7.99 10.92
N GLY A 297 -9.54 8.36 12.19
CA GLY A 297 -8.31 8.05 12.92
C GLY A 297 -7.19 9.06 12.71
N ARG A 298 -7.52 10.31 12.46
CA ARG A 298 -6.52 11.39 12.35
C ARG A 298 -5.83 11.68 13.67
N CYS A 299 -4.56 12.05 13.58
CA CYS A 299 -3.83 12.69 14.66
C CYS A 299 -4.12 14.20 14.71
N ASP A 300 -4.03 14.80 15.88
CA ASP A 300 -3.96 16.23 16.07
C ASP A 300 -2.59 16.78 15.62
N GLY A 301 -2.52 18.10 15.40
CA GLY A 301 -1.33 18.77 14.85
C GLY A 301 -0.04 18.69 15.68
N GLY A 302 -0.10 18.15 16.90
CA GLY A 302 1.05 17.95 17.77
C GLY A 302 1.30 16.48 18.16
N GLU A 303 0.53 15.55 17.61
CA GLU A 303 0.61 14.12 17.93
C GLU A 303 1.52 13.36 16.95
N VAL A 304 2.14 12.31 17.50
CA VAL A 304 2.97 11.37 16.74
C VAL A 304 2.39 9.96 16.83
#